data_54772115310b2192dfa234032e0b9528
#
_entry.id   54772115310b2192dfa234032e0b9528
#
_cell.length_a   1.000
_cell.length_b   1.000
_cell.length_c   1.000
_cell.angle_alpha   90.00
_cell.angle_beta   90.00
_cell.angle_gamma   90.00
#
_symmetry.space_group_name_H-M   'P 1'
#
loop_
_entity.id
_entity.type
_entity.pdbx_description
1 polymer ?
#
loop_
_entity_poly.entity_id
_entity_poly.type
_entity_poly.pdbx_seq_one_letter_code
_entity_poly.pdbx_strand_id
1 'polypeptide(L)'
;MDNVQLLSMTVDPLTLIRRAMGECYQRPLGVKTVQKAIEAGHLSVLEHCYASFEITVSTSVLLQLTRHRHLSFTVQSSRGCELKTYHKTGIEYIDKLLEEHMADYAYVYQEAVKKEDAAYIPSTC
;
A
#
# COMPACT_ATOMS: atom_id res chain seq x y z
N MET A 1 6.71 -13.99 1.79
CA MET A 1 5.47 -14.20 1.00
C MET A 1 4.78 -12.86 0.88
N ASP A 2 4.34 -12.50 -0.30
CA ASP A 2 3.51 -11.32 -0.48
C ASP A 2 2.19 -11.52 0.27
N ASN A 3 1.74 -10.50 0.98
CA ASN A 3 0.52 -10.53 1.75
C ASN A 3 -0.27 -9.24 1.54
N VAL A 4 -1.58 -9.37 1.44
CA VAL A 4 -2.51 -8.24 1.34
C VAL A 4 -3.63 -8.45 2.34
N GLN A 5 -3.79 -7.51 3.26
CA GLN A 5 -4.84 -7.53 4.27
C GLN A 5 -5.70 -6.27 4.17
N LEU A 6 -7.02 -6.43 4.08
CA LEU A 6 -7.96 -5.32 4.18
C LEU A 6 -8.02 -4.85 5.65
N LEU A 7 -7.71 -3.58 5.90
CA LEU A 7 -7.76 -2.97 7.23
C LEU A 7 -9.10 -2.28 7.49
N SER A 8 -9.60 -1.55 6.50
CA SER A 8 -10.81 -0.76 6.62
C SER A 8 -11.41 -0.49 5.25
N MET A 9 -12.71 -0.32 5.21
CA MET A 9 -13.42 0.11 4.01
C MET A 9 -14.70 0.86 4.37
N THR A 10 -15.24 1.61 3.43
CA THR A 10 -16.54 2.25 3.57
C THR A 10 -17.62 1.23 3.95
N VAL A 11 -18.35 1.51 5.01
CA VAL A 11 -19.50 0.68 5.43
C VAL A 11 -20.63 0.91 4.43
N ASP A 12 -21.18 -0.17 3.87
CA ASP A 12 -22.26 -0.15 2.87
C ASP A 12 -21.99 0.81 1.69
N PRO A 13 -20.95 0.54 0.89
CA PRO A 13 -20.55 1.42 -0.21
C PRO A 13 -21.64 1.57 -1.26
N LEU A 14 -22.47 0.54 -1.46
CA LEU A 14 -23.54 0.59 -2.45
C LEU A 14 -24.63 1.62 -2.07
N THR A 15 -25.04 1.65 -0.82
CA THR A 15 -26.02 2.64 -0.34
C THR A 15 -25.45 4.05 -0.40
N LEU A 16 -24.15 4.24 -0.07
CA LEU A 16 -23.51 5.54 -0.20
C LEU A 16 -23.47 6.02 -1.66
N ILE A 17 -23.05 5.17 -2.59
CA ILE A 17 -23.02 5.49 -4.02
C ILE A 17 -24.41 5.81 -4.56
N ARG A 18 -25.41 5.01 -4.19
CA ARG A 18 -26.83 5.25 -4.60
C ARG A 18 -27.33 6.61 -4.12
N ARG A 19 -26.97 7.00 -2.91
CA ARG A 19 -27.33 8.29 -2.34
C ARG A 19 -26.59 9.42 -3.05
N ALA A 20 -25.27 9.32 -3.20
CA ALA A 20 -24.46 10.32 -3.89
C ALA A 20 -24.93 10.58 -5.32
N MET A 21 -25.17 9.52 -6.11
CA MET A 21 -25.74 9.67 -7.45
C MET A 21 -27.15 10.23 -7.43
N GLY A 22 -27.91 9.93 -6.39
CA GLY A 22 -29.30 10.36 -6.22
C GLY A 22 -29.44 11.88 -6.04
N GLU A 23 -28.40 12.57 -5.59
CA GLU A 23 -28.44 14.04 -5.39
C GLU A 23 -28.77 14.77 -6.68
N CYS A 24 -28.22 14.33 -7.82
CA CYS A 24 -28.53 14.91 -9.13
C CYS A 24 -30.01 14.73 -9.56
N TYR A 25 -30.70 13.77 -8.96
CA TYR A 25 -32.09 13.42 -9.31
C TYR A 25 -33.05 13.64 -8.15
N GLN A 26 -32.58 14.19 -7.04
CA GLN A 26 -33.34 14.44 -5.80
C GLN A 26 -34.05 13.19 -5.26
N ARG A 27 -33.50 12.00 -5.51
CA ARG A 27 -34.00 10.71 -5.04
C ARG A 27 -32.90 9.64 -5.08
N PRO A 28 -32.90 8.66 -4.17
CA PRO A 28 -31.99 7.52 -4.24
C PRO A 28 -32.23 6.70 -5.52
N LEU A 29 -31.16 6.31 -6.19
CA LEU A 29 -31.24 5.50 -7.40
C LEU A 29 -31.32 4.01 -7.07
N GLY A 30 -31.97 3.24 -7.94
CA GLY A 30 -31.99 1.79 -7.86
C GLY A 30 -30.59 1.20 -8.21
N VAL A 31 -30.27 0.03 -7.65
CA VAL A 31 -29.00 -0.68 -7.87
C VAL A 31 -28.68 -0.84 -9.35
N LYS A 32 -29.64 -1.29 -10.15
CA LYS A 32 -29.47 -1.49 -11.60
C LYS A 32 -29.14 -0.20 -12.35
N THR A 33 -29.69 0.93 -11.88
CA THR A 33 -29.39 2.25 -12.48
C THR A 33 -27.97 2.70 -12.18
N VAL A 34 -27.53 2.51 -10.95
CA VAL A 34 -26.14 2.79 -10.53
C VAL A 34 -25.16 1.93 -11.32
N GLN A 35 -25.43 0.63 -11.43
CA GLN A 35 -24.58 -0.27 -12.20
C GLN A 35 -24.43 0.17 -13.65
N LYS A 36 -25.53 0.47 -14.34
CA LYS A 36 -25.51 0.97 -15.72
C LYS A 36 -24.74 2.28 -15.86
N ALA A 37 -24.85 3.18 -14.89
CA ALA A 37 -24.11 4.44 -14.90
C ALA A 37 -22.60 4.23 -14.74
N ILE A 38 -22.17 3.33 -13.87
CA ILE A 38 -20.77 2.94 -13.71
C ILE A 38 -20.24 2.30 -14.99
N GLU A 39 -20.97 1.36 -15.58
CA GLU A 39 -20.66 0.74 -16.87
C GLU A 39 -20.54 1.76 -18.01
N ALA A 40 -21.32 2.83 -17.96
CA ALA A 40 -21.27 3.95 -18.90
C ALA A 40 -20.15 4.98 -18.61
N GLY A 41 -19.30 4.73 -17.60
CA GLY A 41 -18.13 5.57 -17.28
C GLY A 41 -18.39 6.70 -16.28
N HIS A 42 -19.54 6.72 -15.59
CA HIS A 42 -19.80 7.68 -14.50
C HIS A 42 -19.09 7.25 -13.21
N LEU A 43 -17.76 7.36 -13.19
CA LEU A 43 -16.91 6.79 -12.14
C LEU A 43 -16.69 7.74 -10.93
N SER A 44 -16.95 9.04 -11.06
CA SER A 44 -16.73 10.02 -9.99
C SER A 44 -17.46 9.69 -8.68
N VAL A 45 -18.59 9.00 -8.77
CA VAL A 45 -19.36 8.58 -7.59
C VAL A 45 -18.66 7.51 -6.76
N LEU A 46 -17.69 6.79 -7.32
CA LEU A 46 -16.86 5.81 -6.61
C LEU A 46 -15.86 6.49 -5.66
N GLU A 47 -15.54 7.77 -5.89
CA GLU A 47 -14.63 8.54 -5.03
C GLU A 47 -15.21 8.80 -3.63
N HIS A 48 -16.51 8.59 -3.42
CA HIS A 48 -17.13 8.60 -2.09
C HIS A 48 -16.78 7.38 -1.23
N CYS A 49 -16.19 6.35 -1.85
CA CYS A 49 -15.85 5.10 -1.17
C CYS A 49 -14.33 4.95 -1.09
N TYR A 50 -13.87 4.32 -0.02
CA TYR A 50 -12.46 4.01 0.18
C TYR A 50 -12.28 2.58 0.69
N ALA A 51 -11.08 2.05 0.50
CA ALA A 51 -10.58 0.87 1.18
C ALA A 51 -9.11 1.07 1.52
N SER A 52 -8.70 0.65 2.72
CA SER A 52 -7.33 0.70 3.19
C SER A 52 -6.79 -0.72 3.35
N PHE A 53 -5.58 -0.92 2.86
CA PHE A 53 -4.93 -2.23 2.89
C PHE A 53 -3.56 -2.11 3.55
N GLU A 54 -3.20 -3.13 4.31
CA GLU A 54 -1.80 -3.42 4.65
C GLU A 54 -1.24 -4.37 3.59
N ILE A 55 -0.08 -4.01 3.03
CA ILE A 55 0.54 -4.76 1.94
C ILE A 55 1.99 -5.04 2.29
N THR A 56 2.35 -6.33 2.34
CA THR A 56 3.73 -6.79 2.47
C THR A 56 4.17 -7.33 1.12
N VAL A 57 5.15 -6.68 0.50
CA VAL A 57 5.63 -7.03 -0.85
C VAL A 57 7.14 -6.79 -0.96
N SER A 58 7.74 -7.33 -2.01
CA SER A 58 9.14 -7.02 -2.33
C SER A 58 9.30 -5.55 -2.72
N THR A 59 10.52 -5.01 -2.55
CA THR A 59 10.85 -3.63 -2.92
C THR A 59 10.57 -3.35 -4.40
N SER A 60 10.80 -4.31 -5.29
CA SER A 60 10.53 -4.17 -6.72
C SER A 60 9.03 -3.96 -7.00
N VAL A 61 8.16 -4.69 -6.32
CA VAL A 61 6.69 -4.51 -6.42
C VAL A 61 6.27 -3.18 -5.81
N LEU A 62 6.83 -2.81 -4.65
CA LEU A 62 6.55 -1.55 -3.98
C LEU A 62 6.87 -0.35 -4.88
N LEU A 63 8.02 -0.35 -5.56
CA LEU A 63 8.43 0.71 -6.48
C LEU A 63 7.47 0.87 -7.68
N GLN A 64 6.84 -0.20 -8.12
CA GLN A 64 5.81 -0.13 -9.16
C GLN A 64 4.47 0.33 -8.58
N LEU A 65 4.09 -0.18 -7.43
CA LEU A 65 2.83 0.15 -6.76
C LEU A 65 2.75 1.64 -6.42
N THR A 66 3.82 2.23 -5.88
CA THR A 66 3.87 3.64 -5.49
C THR A 66 3.83 4.63 -6.68
N ARG A 67 3.95 4.15 -7.92
CA ARG A 67 3.73 4.96 -9.12
C ARG A 67 2.24 5.17 -9.43
N HIS A 68 1.33 4.47 -8.79
CA HIS A 68 -0.11 4.68 -8.92
C HIS A 68 -0.53 6.01 -8.26
N ARG A 69 -0.82 7.01 -9.08
CA ARG A 69 -1.11 8.38 -8.61
C ARG A 69 -2.46 8.55 -7.93
N HIS A 70 -3.36 7.58 -8.08
CA HIS A 70 -4.70 7.61 -7.49
C HIS A 70 -4.79 6.88 -6.14
N LEU A 71 -3.64 6.42 -5.62
CA LEU A 71 -3.53 5.77 -4.33
C LEU A 71 -2.65 6.59 -3.40
N SER A 72 -2.95 6.55 -2.11
CA SER A 72 -2.12 7.14 -1.06
C SER A 72 -1.36 6.03 -0.35
N PHE A 73 -0.06 6.24 -0.08
CA PHE A 73 0.81 5.25 0.52
C PHE A 73 1.48 5.79 1.77
N THR A 74 1.57 4.93 2.78
CA THR A 74 2.51 5.07 3.90
C THR A 74 3.42 3.86 3.85
N VAL A 75 4.71 4.09 3.65
CA VAL A 75 5.70 3.03 3.44
C VAL A 75 6.64 2.99 4.63
N GLN A 76 7.02 1.78 5.05
CA GLN A 76 8.04 1.59 6.06
C GLN A 76 9.35 2.25 5.62
N SER A 77 9.96 3.04 6.50
CA SER A 77 11.22 3.73 6.23
C SER A 77 12.37 3.05 6.94
N SER A 78 13.41 2.68 6.21
CA SER A 78 14.67 2.20 6.79
C SER A 78 15.41 3.26 7.63
N ARG A 79 14.99 4.52 7.54
CA ARG A 79 15.50 5.59 8.42
C ARG A 79 14.76 5.65 9.75
N GLY A 80 13.50 5.21 9.78
CA GLY A 80 12.65 5.26 10.97
C GLY A 80 12.68 3.99 11.81
N CYS A 81 13.07 2.87 11.22
CA CYS A 81 13.14 1.59 11.90
C CYS A 81 14.12 0.63 11.21
N GLU A 82 14.71 -0.25 12.02
CA GLU A 82 15.55 -1.33 11.51
C GLU A 82 14.71 -2.32 10.69
N LEU A 83 15.17 -2.65 9.50
CA LEU A 83 14.58 -3.71 8.69
C LEU A 83 15.02 -5.08 9.25
N LYS A 84 14.06 -5.90 9.66
CA LYS A 84 14.32 -7.20 10.31
C LYS A 84 14.11 -8.39 9.39
N THR A 85 13.49 -8.17 8.24
CA THR A 85 13.13 -9.23 7.30
C THR A 85 13.37 -8.78 5.86
N TYR A 86 13.61 -9.74 5.00
CA TYR A 86 13.72 -9.55 3.56
C TYR A 86 12.81 -10.53 2.82
N HIS A 87 12.47 -10.20 1.58
CA HIS A 87 11.65 -11.06 0.73
C HIS A 87 12.50 -12.19 0.15
N LYS A 88 12.16 -13.44 0.50
CA LYS A 88 12.84 -14.61 -0.06
C LYS A 88 12.46 -14.83 -1.52
N THR A 89 13.46 -14.99 -2.36
CA THR A 89 13.29 -15.22 -3.80
C THR A 89 13.02 -16.68 -4.14
N GLY A 90 13.39 -17.59 -3.24
CA GLY A 90 13.38 -19.04 -3.46
C GLY A 90 14.60 -19.54 -4.25
N ILE A 91 15.54 -18.67 -4.59
CA ILE A 91 16.82 -19.02 -5.21
C ILE A 91 17.89 -18.99 -4.13
N GLU A 92 18.39 -20.15 -3.72
CA GLU A 92 19.28 -20.33 -2.56
C GLU A 92 20.48 -19.36 -2.55
N TYR A 93 21.16 -19.22 -3.69
CA TYR A 93 22.30 -18.30 -3.82
C TYR A 93 21.91 -16.84 -3.56
N ILE A 94 20.78 -16.39 -4.10
CA ILE A 94 20.29 -15.02 -3.95
C ILE A 94 19.84 -14.80 -2.50
N ASP A 95 19.11 -15.75 -1.95
CA ASP A 95 18.60 -15.65 -0.58
C ASP A 95 19.75 -15.59 0.44
N LYS A 96 20.83 -16.33 0.23
CA LYS A 96 22.04 -16.26 1.05
C LYS A 96 22.71 -14.88 0.95
N LEU A 97 22.84 -14.33 -0.26
CA LEU A 97 23.42 -13.00 -0.47
C LEU A 97 22.57 -11.91 0.23
N LEU A 98 21.24 -12.01 0.15
CA LEU A 98 20.34 -11.09 0.84
C LEU A 98 20.48 -11.20 2.36
N GLU A 99 20.67 -12.41 2.90
CA GLU A 99 20.90 -12.64 4.33
C GLU A 99 22.18 -11.99 4.82
N GLU A 100 23.26 -12.12 4.06
CA GLU A 100 24.56 -11.45 4.34
C GLU A 100 24.39 -9.91 4.32
N HIS A 101 23.72 -9.35 3.31
CA HIS A 101 23.44 -7.91 3.22
C HIS A 101 22.55 -7.40 4.37
N MET A 102 21.59 -8.20 4.83
CA MET A 102 20.76 -7.83 5.97
C MET A 102 21.57 -7.77 7.27
N ALA A 103 22.53 -8.66 7.45
CA ALA A 103 23.42 -8.62 8.60
C ALA A 103 24.32 -7.36 8.59
N ASP A 104 24.88 -7.02 7.44
CA ASP A 104 25.66 -5.79 7.26
C ASP A 104 24.81 -4.53 7.50
N TYR A 105 23.59 -4.51 6.97
CA TYR A 105 22.65 -3.41 7.20
C TYR A 105 22.32 -3.27 8.70
N ALA A 106 22.02 -4.37 9.39
CA ALA A 106 21.71 -4.33 10.82
C ALA A 106 22.88 -3.77 11.63
N TYR A 107 24.12 -4.17 11.30
CA TYR A 107 25.33 -3.62 11.93
C TYR A 107 25.45 -2.11 11.72
N VAL A 108 25.33 -1.64 10.48
CA VAL A 108 25.43 -0.22 10.15
C VAL A 108 24.32 0.59 10.82
N TYR A 109 23.09 0.05 10.85
CA TYR A 109 21.96 0.69 11.52
C TYR A 109 22.23 0.88 13.01
N GLN A 110 22.69 -0.16 13.70
CA GLN A 110 23.01 -0.10 15.14
C GLN A 110 24.11 0.91 15.44
N GLU A 111 25.14 0.99 14.61
CA GLU A 111 26.22 1.98 14.77
C GLU A 111 25.72 3.42 14.52
N ALA A 112 24.85 3.63 13.54
CA ALA A 112 24.26 4.94 13.26
C ALA A 112 23.32 5.41 14.39
N VAL A 113 22.48 4.50 14.92
CA VAL A 113 21.60 4.80 16.06
C VAL A 113 22.40 5.20 17.30
N LYS A 114 23.53 4.53 17.58
CA LYS A 114 24.41 4.90 18.70
C LYS A 114 24.98 6.31 18.56
N LYS A 115 25.16 6.81 17.33
CA LYS A 115 25.71 8.13 17.02
C LYS A 115 24.63 9.21 16.83
N GLU A 116 23.34 8.88 17.06
CA GLU A 116 22.20 9.74 16.75
C GLU A 116 22.08 10.11 15.26
N ASP A 117 22.81 9.41 14.38
CA ASP A 117 22.89 9.67 12.93
C ASP A 117 21.96 8.78 12.11
N ALA A 118 20.96 8.15 12.73
CA ALA A 118 20.03 7.20 12.06
C ALA A 118 19.31 7.81 10.84
N ALA A 119 19.15 9.14 10.80
CA ALA A 119 18.56 9.85 9.66
C ALA A 119 19.41 9.78 8.37
N TYR A 120 20.66 9.35 8.46
CA TYR A 120 21.60 9.28 7.34
C TYR A 120 21.89 7.86 6.86
N ILE A 121 21.18 6.85 7.37
CA ILE A 121 21.35 5.48 6.89
C ILE A 121 20.87 5.41 5.44
N PRO A 122 21.74 5.03 4.48
CA PRO A 122 21.31 4.86 3.09
C PRO A 122 20.23 3.77 3.03
N SER A 123 19.15 4.02 2.31
CA SER A 123 18.20 2.98 1.95
C SER A 123 18.84 2.09 0.88
N THR A 124 19.64 1.13 1.30
CA THR A 124 20.34 0.18 0.42
C THR A 124 19.52 -1.11 0.21
N CYS A 125 18.20 -1.00 0.15
CA CYS A 125 17.36 -2.12 -0.24
C CYS A 125 16.68 -1.84 -1.56
#